data_fea7c853634bc9168af39a50dbb23583
#
_entry.id   fea7c853634bc9168af39a50dbb23583
#
_cell.length_a   1.000
_cell.length_b   1.000
_cell.length_c   1.000
_cell.angle_alpha   90.00
_cell.angle_beta   90.00
_cell.angle_gamma   90.00
#
_symmetry.space_group_name_H-M   'P 1'
#
loop_
_entity.id
_entity.type
_entity.pdbx_description
1 polymer ?
#
loop_
_entity_poly.entity_id
_entity_poly.type
_entity_poly.pdbx_seq_one_letter_code
_entity_poly.pdbx_strand_id
1 'polypeptide(L)'
;AFRHFEALRSGEDYDESGCLHAANLMANIAFIIEYYKSHPELDDRPKIWNSSHDKIGLDLDGVIFDFESAYEKKFNIKMTPYWAASYQMKEHLKILESDKDFWVNLPVLHKPEFEVTAYITSRCVPVEWIEESIEKNGLPCAPIYTVPWNESKLPLLKELNITKLIDDKYENF
;
A
#
# COMPACT_ATOMS: atom_id res chain seq x y z
N ALA A 1 10.09 -30.04 -11.57
CA ALA A 1 8.72 -29.49 -11.33
C ALA A 1 8.02 -29.13 -12.64
N PHE A 2 8.62 -28.28 -13.50
CA PHE A 2 7.96 -27.76 -14.71
C PHE A 2 7.51 -28.85 -15.69
N ARG A 3 8.35 -29.87 -15.96
CA ARG A 3 7.99 -31.01 -16.84
C ARG A 3 6.71 -31.73 -16.36
N HIS A 4 6.57 -31.99 -15.07
CA HIS A 4 5.39 -32.66 -14.52
C HIS A 4 4.14 -31.79 -14.57
N PHE A 5 4.30 -30.46 -14.43
CA PHE A 5 3.21 -29.52 -14.60
C PHE A 5 2.69 -29.49 -16.04
N GLU A 6 3.60 -29.43 -17.02
CA GLU A 6 3.23 -29.44 -18.44
C GLU A 6 2.59 -30.77 -18.87
N ALA A 7 3.07 -31.92 -18.36
CA ALA A 7 2.48 -33.22 -18.61
C ALA A 7 1.03 -33.30 -18.09
N LEU A 8 0.79 -32.85 -16.85
CA LEU A 8 -0.57 -32.77 -16.30
C LEU A 8 -1.47 -31.84 -17.13
N ARG A 9 -0.94 -30.71 -17.58
CA ARG A 9 -1.68 -29.76 -18.41
C ARG A 9 -2.06 -30.36 -19.78
N SER A 10 -1.23 -31.25 -20.31
CA SER A 10 -1.49 -31.98 -21.57
C SER A 10 -2.35 -33.21 -21.41
N GLY A 11 -2.75 -33.54 -20.17
CA GLY A 11 -3.62 -34.70 -19.88
C GLY A 11 -2.87 -36.01 -19.63
N GLU A 12 -1.54 -35.93 -19.39
CA GLU A 12 -0.74 -37.10 -18.98
C GLU A 12 -0.76 -37.22 -17.46
N ASP A 13 -1.32 -38.32 -16.94
CA ASP A 13 -1.41 -38.55 -15.50
C ASP A 13 -0.16 -39.22 -14.93
N TYR A 14 0.52 -40.09 -15.71
CA TYR A 14 1.64 -40.92 -15.27
C TYR A 14 2.89 -40.68 -16.11
N ASP A 15 4.06 -40.73 -15.46
CA ASP A 15 5.34 -40.70 -16.14
C ASP A 15 5.80 -42.09 -16.64
N GLU A 16 6.93 -42.16 -17.31
CA GLU A 16 7.53 -43.39 -17.86
C GLU A 16 7.81 -44.45 -16.79
N SER A 17 7.94 -44.05 -15.52
CA SER A 17 8.15 -44.99 -14.39
C SER A 17 6.85 -45.47 -13.76
N GLY A 18 5.69 -44.99 -14.22
CA GLY A 18 4.38 -45.30 -13.67
C GLY A 18 4.03 -44.50 -12.44
N CYS A 19 4.79 -43.43 -12.13
CA CYS A 19 4.47 -42.52 -11.05
C CYS A 19 3.56 -41.37 -11.55
N LEU A 20 2.60 -41.00 -10.70
CA LEU A 20 1.74 -39.84 -10.99
C LEU A 20 2.56 -38.55 -11.14
N HIS A 21 2.38 -37.83 -12.23
CA HIS A 21 2.99 -36.50 -12.41
C HIS A 21 2.60 -35.54 -11.27
N ALA A 22 1.39 -35.64 -10.75
CA ALA A 22 0.93 -34.85 -9.60
C ALA A 22 1.78 -35.15 -8.34
N ALA A 23 2.06 -36.44 -8.06
CA ALA A 23 2.90 -36.83 -6.92
C ALA A 23 4.33 -36.31 -7.05
N ASN A 24 4.92 -36.43 -8.24
CA ASN A 24 6.25 -35.90 -8.53
C ASN A 24 6.30 -34.38 -8.43
N LEU A 25 5.23 -33.68 -8.83
CA LEU A 25 5.12 -32.23 -8.70
C LEU A 25 5.06 -31.83 -7.22
N MET A 26 4.25 -32.51 -6.43
CA MET A 26 4.14 -32.28 -4.97
C MET A 26 5.47 -32.52 -4.25
N ALA A 27 6.19 -33.60 -4.58
CA ALA A 27 7.50 -33.87 -4.03
C ALA A 27 8.50 -32.75 -4.35
N ASN A 28 8.53 -32.27 -5.58
CA ASN A 28 9.38 -31.13 -5.97
C ASN A 28 9.02 -29.86 -5.21
N ILE A 29 7.72 -29.58 -4.99
CA ILE A 29 7.27 -28.43 -4.21
C ILE A 29 7.71 -28.57 -2.75
N ALA A 30 7.56 -29.76 -2.15
CA ALA A 30 8.02 -30.05 -0.79
C ALA A 30 9.53 -29.81 -0.65
N PHE A 31 10.35 -30.27 -1.60
CA PHE A 31 11.77 -30.00 -1.63
C PHE A 31 12.09 -28.51 -1.71
N ILE A 32 11.38 -27.76 -2.56
CA ILE A 32 11.58 -26.31 -2.68
C ILE A 32 11.27 -25.61 -1.34
N ILE A 33 10.20 -26.00 -0.67
CA ILE A 33 9.83 -25.44 0.64
C ILE A 33 10.89 -25.78 1.70
N GLU A 34 11.37 -27.02 1.73
CA GLU A 34 12.41 -27.43 2.68
C GLU A 34 13.72 -26.69 2.42
N TYR A 35 14.16 -26.62 1.15
CA TYR A 35 15.35 -25.86 0.77
C TYR A 35 15.25 -24.38 1.13
N TYR A 36 14.09 -23.78 0.92
CA TYR A 36 13.87 -22.39 1.30
C TYR A 36 14.08 -22.14 2.80
N LYS A 37 13.71 -23.12 3.64
CA LYS A 37 13.87 -23.03 5.10
C LYS A 37 15.29 -23.34 5.57
N SER A 38 15.89 -24.40 5.00
CA SER A 38 17.18 -24.95 5.46
C SER A 38 18.40 -24.30 4.80
N HIS A 39 18.22 -23.75 3.59
CA HIS A 39 19.31 -23.21 2.77
C HIS A 39 18.93 -21.86 2.12
N PRO A 40 18.57 -20.84 2.90
CA PRO A 40 18.18 -19.53 2.35
C PRO A 40 19.31 -18.86 1.54
N GLU A 41 20.58 -19.24 1.78
CA GLU A 41 21.75 -18.76 1.04
C GLU A 41 21.82 -19.23 -0.41
N LEU A 42 21.09 -20.32 -0.75
CA LEU A 42 21.03 -20.88 -2.10
C LEU A 42 19.85 -20.33 -2.92
N ASP A 43 19.03 -19.48 -2.34
CA ASP A 43 17.91 -18.85 -3.05
C ASP A 43 18.40 -17.73 -3.96
N ASP A 44 18.58 -18.06 -5.24
CA ASP A 44 19.01 -17.14 -6.30
C ASP A 44 17.83 -16.45 -7.03
N ARG A 45 16.61 -16.72 -6.59
CA ARG A 45 15.43 -16.06 -7.16
C ARG A 45 15.52 -14.55 -6.96
N PRO A 46 15.05 -13.76 -7.94
CA PRO A 46 14.89 -12.33 -7.71
C PRO A 46 14.09 -12.13 -6.41
N LYS A 47 14.68 -11.49 -5.42
CA LYS A 47 14.04 -11.24 -4.12
C LYS A 47 12.92 -10.20 -4.24
N ILE A 48 11.96 -10.48 -5.13
CA ILE A 48 10.82 -9.61 -5.39
C ILE A 48 9.85 -9.60 -4.19
N TRP A 49 9.86 -10.67 -3.36
CA TRP A 49 8.90 -10.85 -2.27
C TRP A 49 9.48 -10.69 -0.87
N ASN A 50 10.81 -10.71 -0.72
CA ASN A 50 11.52 -10.54 0.56
C ASN A 50 12.53 -9.40 0.45
N SER A 51 12.13 -8.28 -0.11
CA SER A 51 13.02 -7.14 -0.10
C SER A 51 12.96 -6.49 1.28
N SER A 52 13.97 -6.77 2.09
CA SER A 52 14.44 -5.84 3.14
C SER A 52 14.74 -4.43 2.58
N HIS A 53 14.29 -4.17 1.36
CA HIS A 53 14.51 -2.97 0.57
C HIS A 53 13.23 -2.42 -0.07
N ASP A 54 12.04 -2.95 0.26
CA ASP A 54 10.81 -2.30 -0.16
C ASP A 54 10.72 -0.94 0.50
N LYS A 55 10.82 0.09 -0.31
CA LYS A 55 10.55 1.45 0.10
C LYS A 55 9.07 1.71 -0.06
N ILE A 56 8.37 1.74 1.07
CA ILE A 56 6.91 1.85 1.09
C ILE A 56 6.52 3.29 1.37
N GLY A 57 5.83 3.90 0.39
CA GLY A 57 5.12 5.16 0.56
C GLY A 57 3.68 4.92 0.97
N LEU A 58 3.17 5.72 1.90
CA LEU A 58 1.76 5.68 2.32
C LEU A 58 1.09 7.02 2.06
N ASP A 59 -0.12 6.98 1.49
CA ASP A 59 -1.03 8.10 1.63
C ASP A 59 -1.61 8.16 3.04
N LEU A 60 -2.19 9.27 3.40
CA LEU A 60 -2.78 9.49 4.72
C LEU A 60 -4.29 9.33 4.70
N ASP A 61 -4.98 10.08 3.85
CA ASP A 61 -6.45 10.12 3.82
C ASP A 61 -7.00 8.92 3.05
N GLY A 62 -7.96 8.21 3.64
CA GLY A 62 -8.49 6.97 3.08
C GLY A 62 -7.62 5.73 3.30
N VAL A 63 -6.36 5.91 3.72
CA VAL A 63 -5.42 4.81 4.02
C VAL A 63 -5.17 4.72 5.52
N ILE A 64 -4.66 5.77 6.12
CA ILE A 64 -4.35 5.84 7.55
C ILE A 64 -5.49 6.49 8.32
N PHE A 65 -6.05 7.57 7.77
CA PHE A 65 -7.08 8.37 8.42
C PHE A 65 -8.40 8.34 7.68
N ASP A 66 -9.50 8.26 8.43
CA ASP A 66 -10.88 8.32 7.93
C ASP A 66 -11.31 9.78 7.69
N PHE A 67 -10.76 10.35 6.63
CA PHE A 67 -11.13 11.70 6.22
C PHE A 67 -12.60 11.77 5.80
N GLU A 68 -13.08 10.76 5.07
CA GLU A 68 -14.45 10.76 4.52
C GLU A 68 -15.49 10.86 5.63
N SER A 69 -15.47 9.94 6.59
CA SER A 69 -16.46 9.98 7.70
C SER A 69 -16.34 11.23 8.56
N ALA A 70 -15.12 11.72 8.80
CA ALA A 70 -14.90 12.94 9.55
C ALA A 70 -15.45 14.18 8.81
N TYR A 71 -15.22 14.25 7.50
CA TYR A 71 -15.72 15.31 6.64
C TYR A 71 -17.26 15.30 6.57
N GLU A 72 -17.86 14.11 6.31
CA GLU A 72 -19.32 13.95 6.28
C GLU A 72 -19.97 14.40 7.59
N LYS A 73 -19.38 13.99 8.71
CA LYS A 73 -19.87 14.38 10.04
C LYS A 73 -19.76 15.88 10.28
N LYS A 74 -18.63 16.49 9.89
CA LYS A 74 -18.39 17.92 10.12
C LYS A 74 -19.37 18.80 9.36
N PHE A 75 -19.60 18.48 8.11
CA PHE A 75 -20.46 19.29 7.24
C PHE A 75 -21.90 18.78 7.12
N ASN A 76 -22.23 17.68 7.82
CA ASN A 76 -23.55 17.03 7.80
C ASN A 76 -24.02 16.70 6.38
N ILE A 77 -23.15 16.13 5.58
CA ILE A 77 -23.40 15.73 4.18
C ILE A 77 -22.99 14.30 3.95
N LYS A 78 -23.37 13.74 2.81
CA LYS A 78 -22.84 12.46 2.32
C LYS A 78 -21.94 12.71 1.11
N MET A 79 -20.73 12.16 1.15
CA MET A 79 -19.84 12.19 0.01
C MET A 79 -20.38 11.29 -1.10
N THR A 80 -20.25 11.77 -2.33
CA THR A 80 -20.59 11.01 -3.53
C THR A 80 -19.32 10.77 -4.33
N PRO A 81 -19.27 9.80 -5.25
CA PRO A 81 -18.08 9.56 -6.08
C PRO A 81 -17.56 10.79 -6.85
N TYR A 82 -18.42 11.81 -7.03
CA TYR A 82 -18.08 13.07 -7.74
C TYR A 82 -17.89 14.27 -6.82
N TRP A 83 -17.88 14.06 -5.48
CA TRP A 83 -17.80 15.18 -4.53
C TRP A 83 -16.55 16.03 -4.71
N ALA A 84 -15.41 15.41 -5.04
CA ALA A 84 -14.12 16.06 -5.25
C ALA A 84 -14.17 17.15 -6.35
N ALA A 85 -15.05 17.01 -7.33
CA ALA A 85 -15.27 18.00 -8.38
C ALA A 85 -16.33 19.05 -8.02
N SER A 86 -16.98 18.92 -6.87
CA SER A 86 -18.08 19.81 -6.47
C SER A 86 -17.60 21.18 -6.02
N TYR A 87 -18.42 22.21 -6.27
CA TYR A 87 -18.15 23.55 -5.76
C TYR A 87 -18.16 23.59 -4.22
N GLN A 88 -19.04 22.83 -3.59
CA GLN A 88 -19.14 22.72 -2.12
C GLN A 88 -17.83 22.22 -1.50
N MET A 89 -17.18 21.24 -2.10
CA MET A 89 -15.90 20.74 -1.60
C MET A 89 -14.86 21.85 -1.54
N LYS A 90 -14.76 22.69 -2.57
CA LYS A 90 -13.77 23.78 -2.61
C LYS A 90 -14.02 24.79 -1.48
N GLU A 91 -15.26 25.11 -1.17
CA GLU A 91 -15.60 26.02 -0.06
C GLU A 91 -15.33 25.36 1.31
N HIS A 92 -15.65 24.08 1.46
CA HIS A 92 -15.37 23.34 2.68
C HIS A 92 -13.85 23.18 2.92
N LEU A 93 -13.06 22.93 1.88
CA LEU A 93 -11.60 22.87 2.02
C LEU A 93 -11.00 24.17 2.53
N LYS A 94 -11.48 25.34 2.07
CA LYS A 94 -11.05 26.63 2.60
C LYS A 94 -11.32 26.77 4.11
N ILE A 95 -12.42 26.21 4.60
CA ILE A 95 -12.73 26.16 6.04
C ILE A 95 -11.73 25.23 6.74
N LEU A 96 -11.46 24.06 6.16
CA LEU A 96 -10.55 23.07 6.74
C LEU A 96 -9.10 23.53 6.72
N GLU A 97 -8.66 24.36 5.76
CA GLU A 97 -7.29 24.91 5.70
C GLU A 97 -6.89 25.64 6.99
N SER A 98 -7.85 26.16 7.76
CA SER A 98 -7.61 26.84 9.03
C SER A 98 -8.02 26.03 10.26
N ASP A 99 -8.50 24.81 10.10
CA ASP A 99 -9.04 23.97 11.15
C ASP A 99 -8.05 22.88 11.56
N LYS A 100 -7.04 23.27 12.34
CA LYS A 100 -6.05 22.36 12.89
C LYS A 100 -6.67 21.19 13.64
N ASP A 101 -7.71 21.48 14.45
CA ASP A 101 -8.33 20.49 15.31
C ASP A 101 -8.98 19.36 14.50
N PHE A 102 -9.55 19.69 13.36
CA PHE A 102 -10.08 18.69 12.42
C PHE A 102 -8.99 17.73 11.94
N TRP A 103 -7.87 18.27 11.45
CA TRP A 103 -6.80 17.46 10.83
C TRP A 103 -6.03 16.62 11.85
N VAL A 104 -5.76 17.16 13.02
CA VAL A 104 -5.02 16.46 14.07
C VAL A 104 -5.84 15.35 14.75
N ASN A 105 -7.18 15.49 14.72
CA ASN A 105 -8.09 14.54 15.37
C ASN A 105 -8.83 13.62 14.40
N LEU A 106 -8.37 13.47 13.16
CA LEU A 106 -8.95 12.49 12.24
C LEU A 106 -8.91 11.07 12.84
N PRO A 107 -10.00 10.30 12.74
CA PRO A 107 -10.00 8.90 13.18
C PRO A 107 -8.97 8.08 12.40
N VAL A 108 -8.30 7.16 13.08
CA VAL A 108 -7.36 6.24 12.43
C VAL A 108 -8.13 5.02 11.92
N LEU A 109 -7.96 4.70 10.64
CA LEU A 109 -8.46 3.50 9.99
C LEU A 109 -7.52 2.31 10.26
N HIS A 110 -6.25 2.51 9.93
CA HIS A 110 -5.24 1.47 10.02
C HIS A 110 -3.92 2.03 10.54
N LYS A 111 -3.21 1.22 11.33
CA LYS A 111 -1.83 1.49 11.71
C LYS A 111 -0.92 0.52 10.97
N PRO A 112 0.11 0.99 10.24
CA PRO A 112 1.02 0.11 9.55
C PRO A 112 1.85 -0.70 10.56
N GLU A 113 1.95 -2.01 10.32
CA GLU A 113 2.80 -2.95 11.09
C GLU A 113 4.15 -3.19 10.40
N PHE A 114 4.50 -2.35 9.45
CA PHE A 114 5.73 -2.42 8.66
C PHE A 114 6.45 -1.07 8.67
N GLU A 115 7.69 -1.06 8.22
CA GLU A 115 8.50 0.15 8.11
C GLU A 115 7.97 1.05 6.99
N VAL A 116 7.61 2.28 7.33
CA VAL A 116 7.16 3.30 6.40
C VAL A 116 8.36 4.11 5.94
N THR A 117 8.60 4.17 4.63
CA THR A 117 9.69 4.96 4.07
C THR A 117 9.33 6.44 3.99
N ALA A 118 8.10 6.74 3.62
CA ALA A 118 7.61 8.12 3.53
C ALA A 118 6.08 8.16 3.58
N TYR A 119 5.54 9.24 4.13
CA TYR A 119 4.14 9.63 3.93
C TYR A 119 4.05 10.58 2.73
N ILE A 120 3.15 10.29 1.79
CA ILE A 120 2.99 11.05 0.56
C ILE A 120 1.51 11.42 0.42
N THR A 121 1.17 12.63 0.78
CA THR A 121 -0.21 13.08 0.91
C THR A 121 -0.52 14.29 0.02
N SER A 122 -1.79 14.48 -0.27
CA SER A 122 -2.30 15.69 -0.96
C SER A 122 -2.96 16.71 -0.01
N ARG A 123 -2.70 16.61 1.29
CA ARG A 123 -3.19 17.59 2.27
C ARG A 123 -2.55 18.95 2.04
N CYS A 124 -3.38 19.97 1.90
CA CYS A 124 -2.97 21.38 1.78
C CYS A 124 -2.96 22.07 3.16
N VAL A 125 -2.25 21.50 4.13
CA VAL A 125 -2.14 22.05 5.50
C VAL A 125 -0.68 22.10 5.93
N PRO A 126 -0.32 22.89 6.97
CA PRO A 126 1.03 22.91 7.51
C PRO A 126 1.51 21.49 7.87
N VAL A 127 2.76 21.18 7.51
CA VAL A 127 3.36 19.86 7.77
C VAL A 127 3.36 19.54 9.26
N GLU A 128 3.52 20.53 10.11
CA GLU A 128 3.50 20.41 11.56
C GLU A 128 2.18 19.82 12.10
N TRP A 129 1.07 20.06 11.42
CA TRP A 129 -0.22 19.47 11.81
C TRP A 129 -0.30 17.99 11.43
N ILE A 130 0.37 17.63 10.34
CA ILE A 130 0.47 16.24 9.91
C ILE A 130 1.39 15.47 10.87
N GLU A 131 2.54 16.06 11.22
CA GLU A 131 3.48 15.52 12.21
C GLU A 131 2.79 15.27 13.56
N GLU A 132 2.06 16.29 14.07
CA GLU A 132 1.30 16.16 15.32
C GLU A 132 0.25 15.04 15.26
N SER A 133 -0.43 14.91 14.13
CA SER A 133 -1.41 13.82 13.93
C SER A 133 -0.75 12.44 13.93
N ILE A 134 0.41 12.31 13.30
CA ILE A 134 1.21 11.07 13.25
C ILE A 134 1.68 10.71 14.66
N GLU A 135 2.30 11.66 15.37
CA GLU A 135 2.83 11.45 16.72
C GLU A 135 1.72 11.10 17.71
N LYS A 136 0.63 11.88 17.73
CA LYS A 136 -0.52 11.65 18.60
C LYS A 136 -1.11 10.25 18.47
N ASN A 137 -1.13 9.71 17.27
CA ASN A 137 -1.69 8.39 17.00
C ASN A 137 -0.66 7.25 17.12
N GLY A 138 0.59 7.55 17.47
CA GLY A 138 1.66 6.55 17.61
C GLY A 138 1.96 5.84 16.30
N LEU A 139 1.92 6.56 15.19
CA LEU A 139 2.28 6.06 13.88
C LEU A 139 3.81 6.07 13.70
N PRO A 140 4.36 5.25 12.80
CA PRO A 140 5.79 5.27 12.51
C PRO A 140 6.30 6.65 12.12
N CYS A 141 7.45 7.06 12.68
CA CYS A 141 8.10 8.30 12.26
C CYS A 141 8.74 8.10 10.89
N ALA A 142 8.31 8.88 9.90
CA ALA A 142 8.83 8.85 8.54
C ALA A 142 8.72 10.26 7.91
N PRO A 143 9.56 10.58 6.92
CA PRO A 143 9.46 11.84 6.17
C PRO A 143 8.07 12.04 5.56
N ILE A 144 7.60 13.29 5.56
CA ILE A 144 6.30 13.67 5.01
C ILE A 144 6.54 14.52 3.76
N TYR A 145 5.89 14.14 2.68
CA TYR A 145 5.89 14.88 1.41
C TYR A 145 4.47 15.23 1.01
N THR A 146 4.27 16.47 0.62
CA THR A 146 2.99 16.96 0.13
C THR A 146 3.02 17.15 -1.37
N VAL A 147 2.01 16.63 -2.06
CA VAL A 147 1.82 16.78 -3.50
C VAL A 147 0.48 17.49 -3.73
N PRO A 148 0.39 18.54 -4.56
CA PRO A 148 -0.88 19.16 -4.88
C PRO A 148 -1.92 18.14 -5.33
N TRP A 149 -3.16 18.28 -4.87
CA TRP A 149 -4.22 17.28 -5.09
C TRP A 149 -4.58 17.03 -6.56
N ASN A 150 -4.19 17.94 -7.45
CA ASN A 150 -4.38 17.86 -8.90
C ASN A 150 -3.12 17.41 -9.65
N GLU A 151 -2.08 17.02 -8.93
CA GLU A 151 -0.83 16.51 -9.50
C GLU A 151 -0.63 15.04 -9.17
N SER A 152 0.05 14.34 -10.07
CA SER A 152 0.40 12.92 -9.86
C SER A 152 1.54 12.80 -8.84
N LYS A 153 1.43 11.83 -7.94
CA LYS A 153 2.50 11.46 -6.99
C LYS A 153 3.69 10.76 -7.70
N LEU A 154 3.51 10.27 -8.92
CA LEU A 154 4.47 9.43 -9.63
C LEU A 154 5.89 10.04 -9.78
N PRO A 155 6.07 11.34 -10.10
CA PRO A 155 7.41 11.93 -10.16
C PRO A 155 8.16 11.83 -8.83
N LEU A 156 7.48 12.12 -7.72
CA LEU A 156 8.04 12.04 -6.38
C LEU A 156 8.37 10.60 -5.97
N LEU A 157 7.52 9.63 -6.33
CA LEU A 157 7.80 8.21 -6.08
C LEU A 157 9.09 7.77 -6.73
N LYS A 158 9.34 8.22 -7.96
CA LYS A 158 10.59 7.93 -8.70
C LYS A 158 11.80 8.59 -8.05
N GLU A 159 11.68 9.85 -7.64
CA GLU A 159 12.76 10.59 -6.96
C GLU A 159 13.17 9.91 -5.65
N LEU A 160 12.21 9.51 -4.85
CA LEU A 160 12.43 8.84 -3.56
C LEU A 160 12.78 7.35 -3.70
N ASN A 161 12.74 6.81 -4.92
CA ASN A 161 12.85 5.38 -5.20
C ASN A 161 11.85 4.54 -4.38
N ILE A 162 10.61 5.01 -4.24
CA ILE A 162 9.53 4.26 -3.62
C ILE A 162 9.17 3.10 -4.55
N THR A 163 9.18 1.89 -4.00
CA THR A 163 8.89 0.65 -4.76
C THR A 163 7.44 0.23 -4.65
N LYS A 164 6.76 0.66 -3.57
CA LYS A 164 5.35 0.38 -3.33
C LYS A 164 4.67 1.63 -2.77
N LEU A 165 3.55 2.02 -3.37
CA LEU A 165 2.67 3.05 -2.83
C LEU A 165 1.38 2.36 -2.36
N ILE A 166 0.90 2.70 -1.16
CA ILE A 166 -0.44 2.37 -0.68
C ILE A 166 -1.25 3.67 -0.68
N ASP A 167 -2.26 3.72 -1.51
CA ASP A 167 -3.05 4.92 -1.79
C ASP A 167 -4.49 4.47 -2.09
N ASP A 168 -5.49 5.22 -1.67
CA ASP A 168 -6.90 4.95 -1.94
C ASP A 168 -7.33 5.42 -3.34
N LYS A 169 -6.51 6.24 -4.00
CA LYS A 169 -6.77 6.75 -5.35
C LYS A 169 -6.03 5.95 -6.40
N TYR A 170 -6.78 5.24 -7.20
CA TYR A 170 -6.26 4.45 -8.33
C TYR A 170 -5.49 5.30 -9.37
N GLU A 171 -5.79 6.58 -9.48
CA GLU A 171 -5.18 7.51 -10.44
C GLU A 171 -3.73 7.89 -10.10
N ASN A 172 -3.22 7.51 -8.93
CA ASN A 172 -1.85 7.80 -8.48
C ASN A 172 -0.82 6.76 -8.93
N PHE A 173 -1.24 5.74 -9.70
CA PHE A 173 -0.40 4.67 -10.20
C PHE A 173 -0.01 4.83 -11.67
#